data_a9d6256d75417f9c9aad4922b777b2cc
#
_entry.id   a9d6256d75417f9c9aad4922b777b2cc
#
_cell.length_a   1.000
_cell.length_b   1.000
_cell.length_c   1.000
_cell.angle_alpha   90.00
_cell.angle_beta   90.00
_cell.angle_gamma   90.00
#
_symmetry.space_group_name_H-M   'P 1'
#
loop_
_entity.id
_entity.type
_entity.pdbx_description
1 polymer ?
#
loop_
_entity_poly.entity_id
_entity_poly.type
_entity_poly.pdbx_seq_one_letter_code
_entity_poly.pdbx_strand_id
1 'polypeptide(L)'
;LTFVVWFNLAPLATTVKADLGLTLGQIRTVAICNVALTIPARVLIGMLLDKFGPRKTYSSLLIFSVVPCLLFASAETFNQLVIARLLLSIVGAGFVIGIRMVAEWFPPKEIGLAEGIYGGWGNFGSAFSALTMVAIAGLLSFSGGFELPTGAVLNWRGAIAGSGVISALYGIFYFFNVRDTPPGKIYQRPTKTAGLEVTSMRDFWGLLGMNVPFAAILSVLCWRLKKVGFLDEGTYPLALFAVLIWFAFQTWGIIRTNSELIAGTKIYPKEDRYEFKQVAILELTYI
;
A
#
# COMPACT_ATOMS: atom_id res chain seq x y z
N LEU A 1 5.01 4.85 -11.46
CA LEU A 1 6.08 5.12 -10.49
C LEU A 1 5.87 4.44 -9.13
N THR A 2 4.70 4.52 -8.51
CA THR A 2 4.45 3.86 -7.21
C THR A 2 4.79 2.38 -7.22
N PHE A 3 4.43 1.64 -8.26
CA PHE A 3 4.77 0.22 -8.40
C PHE A 3 6.27 -0.02 -8.60
N VAL A 4 6.97 0.86 -9.32
CA VAL A 4 8.44 0.79 -9.46
C VAL A 4 9.11 0.90 -8.10
N VAL A 5 8.74 1.91 -7.32
CA VAL A 5 9.28 2.13 -5.97
C VAL A 5 8.86 1.03 -5.01
N TRP A 6 7.61 0.57 -5.09
CA TRP A 6 7.09 -0.48 -4.22
C TRP A 6 7.81 -1.82 -4.43
N PHE A 7 8.16 -2.15 -5.68
CA PHE A 7 8.83 -3.41 -6.03
C PHE A 7 10.34 -3.28 -6.27
N ASN A 8 10.97 -2.15 -5.92
CA ASN A 8 12.39 -1.86 -6.18
C ASN A 8 13.38 -2.84 -5.55
N LEU A 9 13.01 -3.56 -4.47
CA LEU A 9 13.86 -4.56 -3.84
C LEU A 9 13.90 -5.88 -4.61
N ALA A 10 12.78 -6.30 -5.21
CA ALA A 10 12.64 -7.66 -5.75
C ALA A 10 13.82 -8.09 -6.65
N PRO A 11 14.25 -7.28 -7.65
CA PRO A 11 15.38 -7.64 -8.50
C PRO A 11 16.76 -7.55 -7.82
N LEU A 12 16.86 -6.84 -6.71
CA LEU A 12 18.10 -6.62 -5.95
C LEU A 12 18.18 -7.48 -4.67
N ALA A 13 17.18 -8.31 -4.40
CA ALA A 13 17.06 -9.05 -3.14
C ALA A 13 18.27 -9.99 -2.88
N THR A 14 18.81 -10.62 -3.92
CA THR A 14 19.99 -11.48 -3.81
C THR A 14 21.22 -10.68 -3.47
N THR A 15 21.41 -9.51 -4.07
CA THR A 15 22.53 -8.60 -3.81
C THR A 15 22.46 -8.07 -2.37
N VAL A 16 21.30 -7.58 -1.94
CA VAL A 16 21.07 -7.09 -0.56
C VAL A 16 21.30 -8.20 0.47
N LYS A 17 20.84 -9.43 0.16
CA LYS A 17 21.08 -10.60 1.02
C LYS A 17 22.57 -10.88 1.18
N ALA A 18 23.33 -10.83 0.09
CA ALA A 18 24.77 -11.14 0.10
C ALA A 18 25.56 -10.03 0.80
N ASP A 19 25.29 -8.75 0.49
CA ASP A 19 25.96 -7.60 1.06
C ASP A 19 25.82 -7.51 2.59
N LEU A 20 24.62 -7.79 3.11
CA LEU A 20 24.34 -7.71 4.54
C LEU A 20 24.38 -9.06 5.27
N GLY A 21 24.84 -10.13 4.62
CA GLY A 21 24.96 -11.45 5.22
C GLY A 21 23.64 -12.04 5.74
N LEU A 22 22.51 -11.71 5.11
CA LEU A 22 21.18 -12.10 5.59
C LEU A 22 20.90 -13.59 5.32
N THR A 23 20.18 -14.22 6.24
CA THR A 23 19.63 -15.55 6.03
C THR A 23 18.50 -15.52 4.99
N LEU A 24 18.20 -16.68 4.38
CA LEU A 24 17.06 -16.81 3.48
C LEU A 24 15.72 -16.48 4.17
N GLY A 25 15.61 -16.79 5.47
CA GLY A 25 14.43 -16.45 6.28
C GLY A 25 14.24 -14.95 6.44
N GLN A 26 15.34 -14.22 6.67
CA GLN A 26 15.33 -12.77 6.83
C GLN A 26 14.95 -12.05 5.54
N ILE A 27 15.60 -12.35 4.40
CA ILE A 27 15.28 -11.67 3.14
C ILE A 27 13.86 -11.97 2.67
N ARG A 28 13.35 -13.20 2.87
CA ARG A 28 11.93 -13.53 2.61
C ARG A 28 11.00 -12.73 3.51
N THR A 29 11.36 -12.48 4.76
CA THR A 29 10.55 -11.66 5.68
C THR A 29 10.54 -10.20 5.25
N VAL A 30 11.68 -9.63 4.82
CA VAL A 30 11.73 -8.29 4.23
C VAL A 30 10.82 -8.18 2.99
N ALA A 31 10.76 -9.23 2.16
CA ALA A 31 9.85 -9.28 1.01
C ALA A 31 8.37 -9.31 1.44
N ILE A 32 8.01 -10.04 2.50
CA ILE A 32 6.65 -10.04 3.08
C ILE A 32 6.30 -8.66 3.64
N CYS A 33 7.24 -7.99 4.31
CA CYS A 33 7.04 -6.63 4.82
C CYS A 33 6.65 -5.64 3.72
N ASN A 34 7.01 -5.92 2.46
CA ASN A 34 6.65 -5.07 1.32
C ASN A 34 5.14 -4.88 1.11
N VAL A 35 4.34 -5.85 1.51
CA VAL A 35 2.87 -5.82 1.32
C VAL A 35 2.11 -5.65 2.62
N ALA A 36 2.78 -5.84 3.76
CA ALA A 36 2.14 -6.00 5.05
C ALA A 36 1.30 -4.80 5.49
N LEU A 37 1.87 -3.59 5.50
CA LEU A 37 1.13 -2.39 5.88
C LEU A 37 0.31 -1.79 4.73
N THR A 38 0.38 -2.35 3.53
CA THR A 38 -0.47 -1.90 2.40
C THR A 38 -1.95 -2.05 2.74
N ILE A 39 -2.32 -3.10 3.48
CA ILE A 39 -3.72 -3.36 3.88
C ILE A 39 -4.27 -2.21 4.74
N PRO A 40 -3.72 -1.92 5.95
CA PRO A 40 -4.20 -0.82 6.76
C PRO A 40 -3.97 0.55 6.09
N ALA A 41 -2.89 0.69 5.31
CA ALA A 41 -2.60 1.92 4.58
C ALA A 41 -3.66 2.25 3.53
N ARG A 42 -4.24 1.26 2.83
CA ARG A 42 -5.32 1.51 1.86
C ARG A 42 -6.54 2.15 2.52
N VAL A 43 -6.89 1.73 3.73
CA VAL A 43 -8.00 2.34 4.49
C VAL A 43 -7.68 3.79 4.86
N LEU A 44 -6.50 4.02 5.45
CA LEU A 44 -6.08 5.38 5.85
C LEU A 44 -5.93 6.30 4.65
N ILE A 45 -5.29 5.84 3.58
CA ILE A 45 -5.12 6.62 2.35
C ILE A 45 -6.48 6.88 1.69
N GLY A 46 -7.42 5.92 1.72
CA GLY A 46 -8.79 6.13 1.27
C GLY A 46 -9.49 7.26 2.04
N MET A 47 -9.37 7.30 3.36
CA MET A 47 -9.92 8.39 4.18
C MET A 47 -9.25 9.75 3.89
N LEU A 48 -7.92 9.76 3.67
CA LEU A 48 -7.20 10.98 3.29
C LEU A 48 -7.59 11.45 1.88
N LEU A 49 -7.76 10.51 0.97
CA LEU A 49 -8.21 10.73 -0.39
C LEU A 49 -9.59 11.41 -0.41
N ASP A 50 -10.54 10.89 0.35
CA ASP A 50 -11.88 11.47 0.48
C ASP A 50 -11.84 12.89 1.07
N LYS A 51 -10.95 13.14 2.03
CA LYS A 51 -10.83 14.43 2.70
C LYS A 51 -10.09 15.48 1.87
N PHE A 52 -8.98 15.12 1.24
CA PHE A 52 -8.05 16.08 0.62
C PHE A 52 -8.09 16.07 -0.92
N GLY A 53 -8.69 15.04 -1.51
CA GLY A 53 -8.72 14.81 -2.95
C GLY A 53 -7.50 14.05 -3.47
N PRO A 54 -7.61 13.48 -4.71
CA PRO A 54 -6.59 12.61 -5.28
C PRO A 54 -5.26 13.32 -5.54
N ARG A 55 -5.27 14.55 -6.02
CA ARG A 55 -4.05 15.32 -6.34
C ARG A 55 -3.12 15.45 -5.13
N LYS A 56 -3.64 15.98 -4.03
CA LYS A 56 -2.86 16.22 -2.80
C LYS A 56 -2.40 14.91 -2.18
N THR A 57 -3.29 13.93 -2.08
CA THR A 57 -3.01 12.65 -1.45
C THR A 57 -1.96 11.87 -2.23
N TYR A 58 -2.04 11.85 -3.57
CA TYR A 58 -1.06 11.13 -4.38
C TYR A 58 0.31 11.81 -4.40
N SER A 59 0.34 13.14 -4.54
CA SER A 59 1.59 13.90 -4.43
C SER A 59 2.29 13.66 -3.09
N SER A 60 1.54 13.75 -1.99
CA SER A 60 2.09 13.50 -0.65
C SER A 60 2.64 12.09 -0.50
N LEU A 61 1.96 11.07 -1.06
CA LEU A 61 2.42 9.69 -1.01
C LEU A 61 3.71 9.49 -1.83
N LEU A 62 3.79 10.08 -3.02
CA LEU A 62 4.97 10.03 -3.88
C LEU A 62 6.17 10.72 -3.22
N ILE A 63 5.97 11.89 -2.63
CA ILE A 63 7.02 12.61 -1.88
C ILE A 63 7.42 11.83 -0.64
N PHE A 64 6.46 11.28 0.11
CA PHE A 64 6.74 10.45 1.28
C PHE A 64 7.65 9.27 0.95
N SER A 65 7.52 8.67 -0.24
CA SER A 65 8.25 7.46 -0.63
C SER A 65 9.78 7.63 -0.59
N VAL A 66 10.29 8.86 -0.69
CA VAL A 66 11.75 9.12 -0.59
C VAL A 66 12.30 8.75 0.79
N VAL A 67 11.53 9.02 1.85
CA VAL A 67 11.98 8.75 3.23
C VAL A 67 12.28 7.26 3.45
N PRO A 68 11.33 6.34 3.24
CA PRO A 68 11.62 4.91 3.42
C PRO A 68 12.64 4.38 2.41
N CYS A 69 12.76 4.94 1.19
CA CYS A 69 13.81 4.55 0.25
C CYS A 69 15.20 4.94 0.75
N LEU A 70 15.37 6.14 1.30
CA LEU A 70 16.63 6.57 1.89
C LEU A 70 16.96 5.75 3.15
N LEU A 71 16.00 5.52 4.03
CA LEU A 71 16.18 4.65 5.20
C LEU A 71 16.60 3.22 4.80
N PHE A 72 16.00 2.68 3.73
CA PHE A 72 16.37 1.37 3.23
C PHE A 72 17.79 1.36 2.64
N ALA A 73 18.13 2.38 1.87
CA ALA A 73 19.45 2.52 1.27
C ALA A 73 20.57 2.72 2.30
N SER A 74 20.30 3.38 3.43
CA SER A 74 21.25 3.58 4.53
C SER A 74 21.28 2.42 5.54
N ALA A 75 20.46 1.39 5.36
CA ALA A 75 20.37 0.29 6.31
C ALA A 75 21.65 -0.56 6.33
N GLU A 76 22.12 -0.84 7.54
CA GLU A 76 23.29 -1.72 7.81
C GLU A 76 22.86 -3.00 8.53
N THR A 77 21.67 -3.02 9.09
CA THR A 77 21.16 -4.13 9.87
C THR A 77 19.83 -4.65 9.33
N PHE A 78 19.53 -5.92 9.62
CA PHE A 78 18.23 -6.53 9.29
C PHE A 78 17.04 -5.72 9.84
N ASN A 79 17.14 -5.21 11.08
CA ASN A 79 16.06 -4.47 11.72
C ASN A 79 15.77 -3.15 11.01
N GLN A 80 16.81 -2.43 10.57
CA GLN A 80 16.66 -1.20 9.79
C GLN A 80 15.98 -1.48 8.45
N LEU A 81 16.36 -2.58 7.75
CA LEU A 81 15.70 -3.00 6.52
C LEU A 81 14.21 -3.28 6.72
N VAL A 82 13.85 -3.99 7.80
CA VAL A 82 12.44 -4.32 8.12
C VAL A 82 11.63 -3.04 8.35
N ILE A 83 12.15 -2.10 9.16
CA ILE A 83 11.45 -0.83 9.45
C ILE A 83 11.26 -0.03 8.15
N ALA A 84 12.34 0.16 7.39
CA ALA A 84 12.27 0.90 6.13
C ALA A 84 11.29 0.24 5.14
N ARG A 85 11.25 -1.10 5.09
CA ARG A 85 10.38 -1.83 4.19
C ARG A 85 8.91 -1.81 4.60
N LEU A 86 8.63 -1.88 5.90
CA LEU A 86 7.29 -1.67 6.43
C LEU A 86 6.75 -0.27 6.08
N LEU A 87 7.56 0.77 6.27
CA LEU A 87 7.19 2.13 5.87
C LEU A 87 6.96 2.25 4.36
N LEU A 88 7.82 1.62 3.54
CA LEU A 88 7.69 1.66 2.09
C LEU A 88 6.44 0.92 1.60
N SER A 89 5.97 -0.09 2.32
CA SER A 89 4.75 -0.81 1.96
C SER A 89 3.49 0.07 1.91
N ILE A 90 3.50 1.22 2.60
CA ILE A 90 2.42 2.21 2.56
C ILE A 90 2.23 2.76 1.14
N VAL A 91 3.31 2.84 0.34
CA VAL A 91 3.28 3.33 -1.05
C VAL A 91 2.38 2.47 -1.94
N GLY A 92 2.24 1.17 -1.63
CA GLY A 92 1.30 0.28 -2.31
C GLY A 92 -0.18 0.71 -2.23
N ALA A 93 -0.52 1.57 -1.26
CA ALA A 93 -1.85 2.17 -1.18
C ALA A 93 -2.13 3.22 -2.26
N GLY A 94 -1.13 3.67 -3.01
CA GLY A 94 -1.29 4.58 -4.15
C GLY A 94 -2.23 4.07 -5.24
N PHE A 95 -2.41 2.75 -5.34
CA PHE A 95 -3.34 2.13 -6.26
C PHE A 95 -4.79 2.61 -6.07
N VAL A 96 -5.24 2.75 -4.82
CA VAL A 96 -6.60 3.22 -4.49
C VAL A 96 -6.84 4.65 -4.97
N ILE A 97 -5.81 5.50 -4.89
CA ILE A 97 -5.90 6.90 -5.32
C ILE A 97 -6.13 6.99 -6.83
N GLY A 98 -5.42 6.16 -7.60
CA GLY A 98 -5.55 6.15 -9.05
C GLY A 98 -6.91 5.61 -9.53
N ILE A 99 -7.44 4.56 -8.90
CA ILE A 99 -8.81 4.07 -9.17
C ILE A 99 -9.82 5.21 -8.97
N ARG A 100 -9.76 5.90 -7.84
CA ARG A 100 -10.66 7.03 -7.57
C ARG A 100 -10.51 8.14 -8.63
N MET A 101 -9.28 8.44 -9.03
CA MET A 101 -9.01 9.45 -10.02
C MET A 101 -9.56 9.07 -11.39
N VAL A 102 -9.43 7.81 -11.81
CA VAL A 102 -10.03 7.30 -13.03
C VAL A 102 -11.56 7.49 -13.00
N ALA A 103 -12.21 7.14 -11.89
CA ALA A 103 -13.66 7.32 -11.72
C ALA A 103 -14.12 8.79 -11.77
N GLU A 104 -13.27 9.75 -11.37
CA GLU A 104 -13.59 11.18 -11.48
C GLU A 104 -13.45 11.73 -12.92
N TRP A 105 -12.48 11.21 -13.70
CA TRP A 105 -12.14 11.75 -15.02
C TRP A 105 -12.89 11.10 -16.16
N PHE A 106 -13.31 9.83 -16.03
CA PHE A 106 -13.99 9.09 -17.10
C PHE A 106 -15.49 8.96 -16.83
N PRO A 107 -16.32 8.92 -17.88
CA PRO A 107 -17.75 8.65 -17.74
C PRO A 107 -17.99 7.18 -17.32
N PRO A 108 -19.12 6.87 -16.64
CA PRO A 108 -19.43 5.52 -16.16
C PRO A 108 -19.30 4.40 -17.21
N LYS A 109 -19.59 4.71 -18.48
CA LYS A 109 -19.51 3.75 -19.59
C LYS A 109 -18.08 3.32 -19.94
N GLU A 110 -17.07 4.12 -19.58
CA GLU A 110 -15.66 3.94 -19.96
C GLU A 110 -14.78 3.58 -18.75
N ILE A 111 -15.32 3.63 -17.55
CA ILE A 111 -14.54 3.38 -16.30
C ILE A 111 -13.83 2.04 -16.36
N GLY A 112 -14.50 0.96 -16.80
CA GLY A 112 -13.90 -0.38 -16.84
C GLY A 112 -12.68 -0.45 -17.75
N LEU A 113 -12.74 0.16 -18.94
CA LEU A 113 -11.59 0.23 -19.85
C LEU A 113 -10.45 1.08 -19.24
N ALA A 114 -10.79 2.26 -18.71
CA ALA A 114 -9.83 3.17 -18.13
C ALA A 114 -9.12 2.58 -16.90
N GLU A 115 -9.86 1.88 -16.03
CA GLU A 115 -9.28 1.14 -14.89
C GLU A 115 -8.43 -0.05 -15.33
N GLY A 116 -8.83 -0.76 -16.39
CA GLY A 116 -8.05 -1.83 -16.99
C GLY A 116 -6.70 -1.32 -17.51
N ILE A 117 -6.68 -0.18 -18.20
CA ILE A 117 -5.45 0.48 -18.64
C ILE A 117 -4.62 0.93 -17.44
N TYR A 118 -5.22 1.59 -16.45
CA TYR A 118 -4.53 2.04 -15.25
C TYR A 118 -3.91 0.86 -14.47
N GLY A 119 -4.67 -0.22 -14.27
CA GLY A 119 -4.18 -1.43 -13.61
C GLY A 119 -3.07 -2.12 -14.39
N GLY A 120 -3.19 -2.18 -15.73
CA GLY A 120 -2.16 -2.70 -16.62
C GLY A 120 -0.85 -1.93 -16.51
N TRP A 121 -0.89 -0.60 -16.50
CA TRP A 121 0.28 0.26 -16.27
C TRP A 121 0.88 0.06 -14.86
N GLY A 122 0.07 -0.23 -13.86
CA GLY A 122 0.54 -0.59 -12.52
C GLY A 122 1.41 -1.86 -12.57
N ASN A 123 0.88 -2.94 -13.16
CA ASN A 123 1.62 -4.20 -13.34
C ASN A 123 2.86 -4.04 -14.21
N PHE A 124 2.78 -3.24 -15.28
CA PHE A 124 3.96 -2.87 -16.08
C PHE A 124 5.01 -2.19 -15.22
N GLY A 125 4.63 -1.33 -14.26
CA GLY A 125 5.56 -0.69 -13.33
C GLY A 125 6.38 -1.69 -12.49
N SER A 126 5.79 -2.80 -12.05
CA SER A 126 6.53 -3.85 -11.35
C SER A 126 7.49 -4.59 -12.26
N ALA A 127 7.09 -4.92 -13.48
CA ALA A 127 7.96 -5.52 -14.51
C ALA A 127 9.09 -4.56 -14.91
N PHE A 128 8.77 -3.28 -15.07
CA PHE A 128 9.76 -2.23 -15.36
C PHE A 128 10.79 -2.10 -14.23
N SER A 129 10.37 -2.22 -12.97
CA SER A 129 11.30 -2.27 -11.84
C SER A 129 12.25 -3.46 -11.94
N ALA A 130 11.75 -4.65 -12.31
CA ALA A 130 12.57 -5.84 -12.45
C ALA A 130 13.66 -5.68 -13.54
N LEU A 131 13.34 -5.00 -14.63
CA LEU A 131 14.26 -4.76 -15.74
C LEU A 131 15.26 -3.65 -15.44
N THR A 132 14.82 -2.57 -14.80
CA THR A 132 15.61 -1.33 -14.70
C THR A 132 16.43 -1.22 -13.42
N MET A 133 15.97 -1.76 -12.28
CA MET A 133 16.66 -1.56 -11.01
C MET A 133 18.06 -2.18 -10.99
N VAL A 134 18.24 -3.35 -11.61
CA VAL A 134 19.57 -3.98 -11.73
C VAL A 134 20.48 -3.15 -12.67
N ALA A 135 19.94 -2.67 -13.79
CA ALA A 135 20.68 -1.82 -14.71
C ALA A 135 21.11 -0.49 -14.04
N ILE A 136 20.20 0.15 -13.30
CA ILE A 136 20.51 1.38 -12.53
C ILE A 136 21.56 1.10 -11.47
N ALA A 137 21.47 -0.03 -10.74
CA ALA A 137 22.47 -0.42 -9.75
C ALA A 137 23.85 -0.65 -10.39
N GLY A 138 23.90 -1.23 -11.59
CA GLY A 138 25.14 -1.37 -12.37
C GLY A 138 25.67 -0.04 -12.86
N LEU A 139 24.83 0.85 -13.39
CA LEU A 139 25.23 2.18 -13.83
C LEU A 139 25.80 3.04 -12.68
N LEU A 140 25.31 2.85 -11.46
CA LEU A 140 25.77 3.58 -10.28
C LEU A 140 26.97 2.92 -9.58
N SER A 141 27.52 1.84 -10.13
CA SER A 141 28.65 1.11 -9.54
C SER A 141 29.91 1.97 -9.36
N PHE A 142 30.10 3.02 -10.17
CA PHE A 142 31.21 3.98 -10.05
C PHE A 142 31.21 4.74 -8.71
N SER A 143 30.09 4.84 -8.04
CA SER A 143 29.96 5.49 -6.71
C SER A 143 30.07 4.52 -5.55
N GLY A 144 30.47 3.27 -5.80
CA GLY A 144 30.54 2.17 -4.84
C GLY A 144 29.50 1.10 -5.14
N GLY A 145 29.57 -0.01 -4.45
CA GLY A 145 28.61 -1.10 -4.61
C GLY A 145 29.14 -2.41 -4.05
N PHE A 146 28.29 -3.43 -4.08
CA PHE A 146 28.65 -4.78 -3.68
C PHE A 146 29.08 -5.60 -4.89
N GLU A 147 30.25 -6.22 -4.80
CA GLU A 147 30.75 -7.11 -5.83
C GLU A 147 30.16 -8.51 -5.68
N LEU A 148 29.48 -8.95 -6.73
CA LEU A 148 28.90 -10.29 -6.79
C LEU A 148 29.99 -11.34 -7.11
N PRO A 149 29.76 -12.63 -6.77
CA PRO A 149 30.68 -13.71 -7.17
C PRO A 149 30.92 -13.81 -8.69
N THR A 150 30.07 -13.19 -9.49
CA THR A 150 30.19 -13.06 -10.96
C THR A 150 31.14 -11.96 -11.41
N GLY A 151 31.72 -11.17 -10.49
CA GLY A 151 32.55 -9.99 -10.78
C GLY A 151 31.75 -8.71 -11.09
N ALA A 152 30.42 -8.78 -11.14
CA ALA A 152 29.58 -7.60 -11.35
C ALA A 152 29.45 -6.78 -10.06
N VAL A 153 29.65 -5.48 -10.13
CA VAL A 153 29.46 -4.55 -9.01
C VAL A 153 28.09 -3.89 -9.13
N LEU A 154 27.26 -3.99 -8.10
CA LEU A 154 25.91 -3.41 -8.06
C LEU A 154 25.75 -2.48 -6.87
N ASN A 155 25.48 -1.20 -7.15
CA ASN A 155 25.11 -0.22 -6.13
C ASN A 155 23.59 -0.25 -5.88
N TRP A 156 23.14 -1.26 -5.16
CA TRP A 156 21.71 -1.41 -4.81
C TRP A 156 21.21 -0.25 -3.92
N ARG A 157 22.07 0.32 -3.07
CA ARG A 157 21.74 1.46 -2.19
C ARG A 157 21.43 2.69 -3.03
N GLY A 158 22.29 3.01 -3.99
CA GLY A 158 22.08 4.12 -4.93
C GLY A 158 20.83 3.95 -5.79
N ALA A 159 20.57 2.73 -6.27
CA ALA A 159 19.41 2.44 -7.09
C ALA A 159 18.08 2.62 -6.30
N ILE A 160 18.00 2.12 -5.07
CA ILE A 160 16.82 2.27 -4.23
C ILE A 160 16.62 3.72 -3.80
N ALA A 161 17.68 4.42 -3.36
CA ALA A 161 17.62 5.84 -3.03
C ALA A 161 17.17 6.68 -4.24
N GLY A 162 17.76 6.44 -5.40
CA GLY A 162 17.43 7.11 -6.66
C GLY A 162 15.97 6.92 -7.05
N SER A 163 15.41 5.71 -6.90
CA SER A 163 13.99 5.45 -7.15
C SER A 163 13.07 6.30 -6.27
N GLY A 164 13.42 6.47 -5.00
CA GLY A 164 12.69 7.34 -4.06
C GLY A 164 12.79 8.81 -4.42
N VAL A 165 13.98 9.30 -4.78
CA VAL A 165 14.20 10.68 -5.20
C VAL A 165 13.41 11.00 -6.48
N ILE A 166 13.46 10.13 -7.49
CA ILE A 166 12.68 10.28 -8.72
C ILE A 166 11.18 10.32 -8.41
N SER A 167 10.72 9.47 -7.51
CA SER A 167 9.32 9.46 -7.08
C SER A 167 8.91 10.78 -6.42
N ALA A 168 9.75 11.34 -5.55
CA ALA A 168 9.48 12.60 -4.86
C ALA A 168 9.46 13.78 -5.85
N LEU A 169 10.42 13.86 -6.75
CA LEU A 169 10.45 14.88 -7.80
C LEU A 169 9.21 14.81 -8.69
N TYR A 170 8.82 13.59 -9.08
CA TYR A 170 7.58 13.39 -9.83
C TYR A 170 6.34 13.74 -8.99
N GLY A 171 6.34 13.49 -7.68
CA GLY A 171 5.27 13.91 -6.77
C GLY A 171 5.08 15.41 -6.73
N ILE A 172 6.18 16.18 -6.73
CA ILE A 172 6.17 17.63 -6.83
C ILE A 172 5.61 18.07 -8.20
N PHE A 173 6.14 17.49 -9.29
CA PHE A 173 5.64 17.74 -10.63
C PHE A 173 4.13 17.45 -10.75
N TYR A 174 3.69 16.32 -10.23
CA TYR A 174 2.29 15.88 -10.22
C TYR A 174 1.39 16.89 -9.48
N PHE A 175 1.84 17.41 -8.34
CA PHE A 175 1.09 18.42 -7.57
C PHE A 175 0.76 19.66 -8.37
N PHE A 176 1.68 20.16 -9.18
CA PHE A 176 1.47 21.38 -9.95
C PHE A 176 0.74 21.18 -11.27
N ASN A 177 0.82 19.97 -11.86
CA ASN A 177 0.31 19.73 -13.22
C ASN A 177 -1.03 18.95 -13.26
N VAL A 178 -1.44 18.31 -12.16
CA VAL A 178 -2.64 17.47 -12.14
C VAL A 178 -3.78 18.16 -11.39
N ARG A 179 -5.02 17.84 -11.75
CA ARG A 179 -6.24 18.32 -11.11
C ARG A 179 -7.02 17.14 -10.54
N ASP A 180 -7.80 17.37 -9.46
CA ASP A 180 -8.63 16.34 -8.85
C ASP A 180 -9.76 15.87 -9.78
N THR A 181 -10.34 16.80 -10.56
CA THR A 181 -11.48 16.57 -11.45
C THR A 181 -11.30 17.29 -12.78
N PRO A 182 -12.04 16.89 -13.84
CA PRO A 182 -12.12 17.63 -15.08
C PRO A 182 -12.56 19.09 -14.87
N PRO A 183 -12.21 20.00 -15.80
CA PRO A 183 -12.69 21.38 -15.76
C PRO A 183 -14.22 21.45 -15.70
N GLY A 184 -14.75 22.27 -14.80
CA GLY A 184 -16.20 22.43 -14.59
C GLY A 184 -16.82 21.45 -13.59
N LYS A 185 -16.11 20.40 -13.14
CA LYS A 185 -16.53 19.54 -12.04
C LYS A 185 -15.86 19.93 -10.73
N ILE A 186 -16.65 19.88 -9.63
CA ILE A 186 -16.13 20.06 -8.27
C ILE A 186 -15.98 18.68 -7.64
N TYR A 187 -14.83 18.42 -7.02
CA TYR A 187 -14.60 17.18 -6.29
C TYR A 187 -15.60 17.04 -5.15
N GLN A 188 -16.46 16.02 -5.24
CA GLN A 188 -17.47 15.73 -4.22
C GLN A 188 -16.82 14.91 -3.10
N ARG A 189 -16.74 15.52 -1.92
CA ARG A 189 -16.26 14.82 -0.73
C ARG A 189 -17.38 14.00 -0.12
N PRO A 190 -17.15 12.72 0.20
CA PRO A 190 -18.12 11.94 0.92
C PRO A 190 -18.44 12.57 2.27
N THR A 191 -19.69 12.56 2.66
CA THR A 191 -20.14 13.08 3.96
C THR A 191 -19.73 12.17 5.13
N LYS A 192 -19.57 10.85 4.86
CA LYS A 192 -19.15 9.83 5.83
C LYS A 192 -17.85 9.17 5.33
N THR A 193 -16.76 9.31 6.08
CA THR A 193 -15.42 8.82 5.69
C THR A 193 -14.89 7.70 6.60
N ALA A 194 -15.64 7.29 7.62
CA ALA A 194 -15.13 6.40 8.65
C ALA A 194 -15.38 4.90 8.42
N GLY A 195 -16.23 4.53 7.46
CA GLY A 195 -16.56 3.14 7.15
C GLY A 195 -17.52 3.01 5.98
N LEU A 196 -17.67 1.80 5.46
CA LEU A 196 -18.63 1.48 4.42
C LEU A 196 -20.05 1.44 5.00
N GLU A 197 -20.98 2.15 4.37
CA GLU A 197 -22.41 2.08 4.72
C GLU A 197 -23.04 0.91 3.98
N VAL A 198 -23.75 0.04 4.71
CA VAL A 198 -24.46 -1.11 4.14
C VAL A 198 -25.96 -0.95 4.29
N THR A 199 -26.72 -1.65 3.44
CA THR A 199 -28.18 -1.45 3.32
C THR A 199 -29.02 -2.51 4.03
N SER A 200 -28.37 -3.54 4.60
CA SER A 200 -29.05 -4.60 5.35
C SER A 200 -28.24 -5.08 6.55
N MET A 201 -28.92 -5.61 7.57
CA MET A 201 -28.27 -6.23 8.74
C MET A 201 -27.44 -7.46 8.36
N ARG A 202 -27.83 -8.20 7.33
CA ARG A 202 -27.05 -9.33 6.81
C ARG A 202 -25.70 -8.86 6.28
N ASP A 203 -25.70 -7.77 5.52
CA ASP A 203 -24.47 -7.19 4.94
C ASP A 203 -23.60 -6.53 6.01
N PHE A 204 -24.22 -5.98 7.06
CA PHE A 204 -23.51 -5.47 8.23
C PHE A 204 -22.67 -6.57 8.92
N TRP A 205 -23.25 -7.73 9.18
CA TRP A 205 -22.53 -8.85 9.75
C TRP A 205 -21.46 -9.41 8.80
N GLY A 206 -21.75 -9.42 7.48
CA GLY A 206 -20.77 -9.77 6.45
C GLY A 206 -19.55 -8.85 6.46
N LEU A 207 -19.78 -7.53 6.52
CA LEU A 207 -18.73 -6.52 6.58
C LEU A 207 -17.87 -6.65 7.86
N LEU A 208 -18.49 -6.90 9.01
CA LEU A 208 -17.75 -7.18 10.25
C LEU A 208 -16.90 -8.45 10.14
N GLY A 209 -17.47 -9.52 9.55
CA GLY A 209 -16.73 -10.78 9.31
C GLY A 209 -15.51 -10.59 8.43
N MET A 210 -15.60 -9.76 7.39
CA MET A 210 -14.48 -9.46 6.49
C MET A 210 -13.34 -8.66 7.14
N ASN A 211 -13.58 -8.04 8.28
CA ASN A 211 -12.53 -7.36 9.05
C ASN A 211 -11.58 -8.36 9.77
N VAL A 212 -12.05 -9.57 10.06
CA VAL A 212 -11.27 -10.59 10.79
C VAL A 212 -10.03 -11.07 10.03
N PRO A 213 -10.09 -11.42 8.71
CA PRO A 213 -8.93 -11.83 7.94
C PRO A 213 -7.78 -10.82 7.96
N PHE A 214 -8.07 -9.52 7.97
CA PHE A 214 -7.02 -8.48 8.03
C PHE A 214 -6.24 -8.53 9.35
N ALA A 215 -6.95 -8.67 10.47
CA ALA A 215 -6.31 -8.83 11.77
C ALA A 215 -5.51 -10.13 11.85
N ALA A 216 -6.04 -11.23 11.29
CA ALA A 216 -5.35 -12.52 11.23
C ALA A 216 -4.04 -12.43 10.43
N ILE A 217 -4.06 -11.82 9.25
CA ILE A 217 -2.86 -11.65 8.40
C ILE A 217 -1.79 -10.82 9.11
N LEU A 218 -2.18 -9.70 9.75
CA LEU A 218 -1.25 -8.87 10.51
C LEU A 218 -0.69 -9.60 11.73
N SER A 219 -1.49 -10.45 12.39
CA SER A 219 -1.02 -11.28 13.50
C SER A 219 -0.01 -12.35 13.03
N VAL A 220 -0.24 -12.96 11.87
CA VAL A 220 0.72 -13.88 11.23
C VAL A 220 2.03 -13.16 10.88
N LEU A 221 1.96 -11.91 10.42
CA LEU A 221 3.15 -11.08 10.20
C LEU A 221 3.92 -10.88 11.52
N CYS A 222 3.25 -10.50 12.61
CA CYS A 222 3.89 -10.32 13.91
C CYS A 222 4.60 -11.61 14.37
N TRP A 223 3.93 -12.75 14.22
CA TRP A 223 4.53 -14.05 14.49
C TRP A 223 5.77 -14.33 13.62
N ARG A 224 5.69 -14.01 12.33
CA ARG A 224 6.83 -14.15 11.42
C ARG A 224 8.01 -13.26 11.79
N LEU A 225 7.75 -12.02 12.18
CA LEU A 225 8.76 -11.06 12.64
C LEU A 225 9.42 -11.54 13.94
N LYS A 226 8.65 -12.13 14.86
CA LYS A 226 9.21 -12.79 16.06
C LYS A 226 10.14 -13.94 15.68
N LYS A 227 9.71 -14.82 14.77
CA LYS A 227 10.48 -15.99 14.33
C LYS A 227 11.84 -15.65 13.71
N VAL A 228 11.98 -14.48 13.08
CA VAL A 228 13.24 -14.03 12.46
C VAL A 228 14.07 -13.12 13.39
N GLY A 229 13.64 -12.92 14.64
CA GLY A 229 14.37 -12.16 15.66
C GLY A 229 14.23 -10.64 15.55
N PHE A 230 13.24 -10.14 14.77
CA PHE A 230 12.92 -8.71 14.73
C PHE A 230 12.12 -8.27 15.94
N LEU A 231 11.13 -9.07 16.37
CA LEU A 231 10.38 -8.87 17.61
C LEU A 231 10.91 -9.85 18.66
N ASP A 232 11.20 -9.32 19.86
CA ASP A 232 11.55 -10.08 21.03
C ASP A 232 10.31 -10.47 21.87
N GLU A 233 10.51 -11.12 23.02
CA GLU A 233 9.42 -11.56 23.91
C GLU A 233 8.62 -10.38 24.49
N GLY A 234 9.21 -9.19 24.61
CA GLY A 234 8.54 -7.99 25.12
C GLY A 234 7.80 -7.21 24.03
N THR A 235 8.38 -7.07 22.86
CA THR A 235 7.82 -6.29 21.74
C THR A 235 6.76 -7.04 20.94
N TYR A 236 6.80 -8.38 20.92
CA TYR A 236 5.80 -9.19 20.22
C TYR A 236 4.36 -8.98 20.75
N PRO A 237 4.08 -9.03 22.07
CA PRO A 237 2.74 -8.74 22.56
C PRO A 237 2.31 -7.29 22.30
N LEU A 238 3.23 -6.31 22.29
CA LEU A 238 2.91 -4.93 21.93
C LEU A 238 2.50 -4.80 20.46
N ALA A 239 3.16 -5.52 19.57
CA ALA A 239 2.79 -5.56 18.15
C ALA A 239 1.40 -6.19 17.96
N LEU A 240 1.09 -7.30 18.65
CA LEU A 240 -0.26 -7.89 18.62
C LEU A 240 -1.31 -6.95 19.21
N PHE A 241 -0.97 -6.23 20.28
CA PHE A 241 -1.87 -5.24 20.86
C PHE A 241 -2.16 -4.09 19.87
N ALA A 242 -1.17 -3.64 19.11
CA ALA A 242 -1.37 -2.66 18.04
C ALA A 242 -2.32 -3.18 16.94
N VAL A 243 -2.21 -4.46 16.58
CA VAL A 243 -3.16 -5.12 15.64
C VAL A 243 -4.59 -5.14 16.23
N LEU A 244 -4.74 -5.44 17.51
CA LEU A 244 -6.05 -5.41 18.19
C LEU A 244 -6.65 -4.00 18.24
N ILE A 245 -5.83 -2.97 18.53
CA ILE A 245 -6.28 -1.57 18.47
C ILE A 245 -6.76 -1.21 17.07
N TRP A 246 -6.01 -1.61 16.04
CA TRP A 246 -6.39 -1.39 14.66
C TRP A 246 -7.71 -2.08 14.32
N PHE A 247 -7.88 -3.34 14.70
CA PHE A 247 -9.12 -4.10 14.52
C PHE A 247 -10.30 -3.43 15.22
N ALA A 248 -10.11 -2.99 16.48
CA ALA A 248 -11.12 -2.27 17.25
C ALA A 248 -11.50 -0.94 16.58
N PHE A 249 -10.51 -0.19 16.08
CA PHE A 249 -10.76 1.06 15.35
C PHE A 249 -11.59 0.85 14.08
N GLN A 250 -11.26 -0.15 13.27
CA GLN A 250 -12.04 -0.48 12.08
C GLN A 250 -13.46 -0.95 12.44
N THR A 251 -13.59 -1.83 13.43
CA THR A 251 -14.89 -2.31 13.92
C THR A 251 -15.74 -1.15 14.44
N TRP A 252 -15.15 -0.25 15.20
CA TRP A 252 -15.85 0.96 15.66
C TRP A 252 -16.28 1.86 14.49
N GLY A 253 -15.45 2.04 13.49
CA GLY A 253 -15.77 2.78 12.26
C GLY A 253 -16.98 2.19 11.54
N ILE A 254 -17.02 0.86 11.37
CA ILE A 254 -18.14 0.14 10.75
C ILE A 254 -19.42 0.32 11.55
N ILE A 255 -19.38 0.13 12.89
CA ILE A 255 -20.53 0.28 13.77
C ILE A 255 -21.06 1.72 13.75
N ARG A 256 -20.16 2.70 13.85
CA ARG A 256 -20.54 4.12 13.86
C ARG A 256 -21.20 4.54 12.55
N THR A 257 -20.66 4.12 11.41
CA THR A 257 -21.21 4.45 10.10
C THR A 257 -22.59 3.83 9.89
N ASN A 258 -22.83 2.65 10.44
CA ASN A 258 -24.09 1.91 10.31
C ASN A 258 -25.00 2.01 11.54
N SER A 259 -24.77 2.98 12.42
CA SER A 259 -25.53 3.13 13.67
C SER A 259 -27.05 3.33 13.45
N GLU A 260 -27.45 4.05 12.42
CA GLU A 260 -28.86 4.26 12.07
C GLU A 260 -29.55 2.99 11.55
N LEU A 261 -28.81 2.16 10.80
CA LEU A 261 -29.27 0.84 10.36
C LEU A 261 -29.44 -0.10 11.58
N ILE A 262 -28.47 -0.11 12.50
CA ILE A 262 -28.50 -0.93 13.72
C ILE A 262 -29.65 -0.52 14.63
N ALA A 263 -29.91 0.79 14.77
CA ALA A 263 -31.02 1.32 15.54
C ALA A 263 -32.39 1.15 14.85
N GLY A 264 -32.43 0.69 13.60
CA GLY A 264 -33.68 0.54 12.83
C GLY A 264 -34.32 1.87 12.41
N THR A 265 -33.62 2.99 12.58
CA THR A 265 -34.12 4.33 12.23
C THR A 265 -33.98 4.65 10.74
N LYS A 266 -33.08 3.97 10.03
CA LYS A 266 -32.89 4.10 8.60
C LYS A 266 -33.31 2.82 7.89
N ILE A 267 -34.34 2.94 7.05
CA ILE A 267 -34.84 1.84 6.22
C ILE A 267 -34.51 2.18 4.78
N TYR A 268 -33.76 1.30 4.10
CA TYR A 268 -33.45 1.46 2.68
C TYR A 268 -34.57 0.92 1.81
N PRO A 269 -35.10 1.67 0.82
CA PRO A 269 -36.00 1.18 -0.19
C PRO A 269 -35.40 -0.02 -0.94
N LYS A 270 -36.24 -0.89 -1.49
CA LYS A 270 -35.75 -2.08 -2.21
C LYS A 270 -34.82 -1.72 -3.40
N GLU A 271 -35.08 -0.61 -4.03
CA GLU A 271 -34.34 -0.11 -5.19
C GLU A 271 -32.91 0.37 -4.82
N ASP A 272 -32.73 0.83 -3.57
CA ASP A 272 -31.45 1.31 -3.07
C ASP A 272 -30.63 0.21 -2.35
N ARG A 273 -31.18 -1.02 -2.27
CA ARG A 273 -30.47 -2.13 -1.64
C ARG A 273 -29.50 -2.79 -2.60
N TYR A 274 -28.28 -2.98 -2.11
CA TYR A 274 -27.28 -3.79 -2.80
C TYR A 274 -26.88 -4.99 -1.92
N GLU A 275 -26.41 -6.03 -2.55
CA GLU A 275 -25.92 -7.22 -1.85
C GLU A 275 -24.40 -7.12 -1.64
N PHE A 276 -23.98 -6.86 -0.42
CA PHE A 276 -22.56 -6.83 -0.06
C PHE A 276 -21.85 -8.17 -0.35
N LYS A 277 -22.60 -9.28 -0.32
CA LYS A 277 -22.09 -10.60 -0.71
C LYS A 277 -21.41 -10.60 -2.08
N GLN A 278 -21.92 -9.85 -3.05
CA GLN A 278 -21.33 -9.76 -4.39
C GLN A 278 -19.95 -9.08 -4.33
N VAL A 279 -19.83 -8.03 -3.53
CA VAL A 279 -18.56 -7.33 -3.30
C VAL A 279 -17.57 -8.26 -2.60
N ALA A 280 -18.00 -8.98 -1.57
CA ALA A 280 -17.18 -9.92 -0.82
C ALA A 280 -16.64 -11.07 -1.70
N ILE A 281 -17.48 -11.64 -2.59
CA ILE A 281 -17.04 -12.67 -3.54
C ILE A 281 -16.04 -12.09 -4.54
N LEU A 282 -16.28 -10.88 -5.04
CA LEU A 282 -15.34 -10.20 -5.94
C LEU A 282 -13.98 -9.97 -5.28
N GLU A 283 -13.96 -9.52 -4.03
CA GLU A 283 -12.72 -9.32 -3.26
C GLU A 283 -11.95 -10.62 -3.05
N LEU A 284 -12.65 -11.72 -2.74
CA LEU A 284 -12.04 -13.06 -2.63
C LEU A 284 -11.47 -13.55 -3.97
N THR A 285 -12.03 -13.12 -5.10
CA THR A 285 -11.52 -13.48 -6.43
C THR A 285 -10.24 -12.71 -6.77
N TYR A 286 -10.02 -11.56 -6.12
CA TYR A 286 -8.84 -10.70 -6.34
C TYR A 286 -7.62 -11.11 -5.49
N ILE A 287 -7.82 -11.93 -4.45
CA ILE A 287 -6.74 -12.47 -3.59
C ILE A 287 -6.06 -13.66 -4.27
#